data_cb22c9c733814be7f2f473269a7f102c
#
_entry.id   cb22c9c733814be7f2f473269a7f102c
#
_cell.length_a   1.000
_cell.length_b   1.000
_cell.length_c   1.000
_cell.angle_alpha   90.00
_cell.angle_beta   90.00
_cell.angle_gamma   90.00
#
_symmetry.space_group_name_H-M   'P 1'
#
loop_
_entity.id
_entity.type
_entity.pdbx_description
1 polymer ?
#
loop_
_entity_poly.entity_id
_entity_poly.type
_entity_poly.pdbx_seq_one_letter_code
_entity_poly.pdbx_strand_id
1 'polypeptide(L)'
;LTRGDLAAEHPLACRLAAEMPRPLVLFFATLLHDIGKDLGGRHHPERGAELSRVVLERLGVAESDIVEVQHHVLKHLRMYHVATRRDIDDPQTLEEFTADVRGREGLRELYLLTLADVTTTSPGSMTSWKRRMLDELYVAAERHLAGAPARGPARSEAVKQEVLALWKDEDDRGFFEHFLSALPERYLYANDPREIVDHALFAKLAQEKPASIRVLTKSDPYVELCVVADDRPGLLAMITATFSHAKLKVFSAQIYSWTGQDGRTRSLDVFWVRSGQEAEYAVKLVPGLERDLEALIAGKADPVEVATGARAQAKWSVRPTPPVATKVNVDNRSASNHTVIEVITRDRRGLLFWLSSTIQHVGLSISFAKINTEGERVADVFYVSDEAGGKILDEARIEELRHRILGTIARLDAGG
;
A
#
# COMPACT_ATOMS: atom_id res chain seq x y z
N LEU A 1 15.98 -12.73 14.63
CA LEU A 1 14.60 -12.70 15.17
C LEU A 1 14.51 -13.49 16.47
N THR A 2 14.90 -14.75 16.52
CA THR A 2 14.78 -15.62 17.71
C THR A 2 15.54 -15.13 18.94
N ARG A 3 16.61 -14.35 18.78
CA ARG A 3 17.38 -13.75 19.89
C ARG A 3 16.80 -12.44 20.42
N GLY A 4 15.74 -11.91 19.79
CA GLY A 4 15.10 -10.67 20.19
C GLY A 4 15.85 -9.38 19.82
N ASP A 5 17.01 -9.47 19.15
CA ASP A 5 17.83 -8.30 18.78
C ASP A 5 17.06 -7.30 17.90
N LEU A 6 16.06 -7.79 17.15
CA LEU A 6 15.20 -7.01 16.29
C LEU A 6 13.80 -6.76 16.87
N ALA A 7 13.59 -7.00 18.17
CA ALA A 7 12.25 -6.91 18.77
C ALA A 7 11.66 -5.50 18.73
N ALA A 8 12.50 -4.47 18.77
CA ALA A 8 12.05 -3.08 18.64
C ALA A 8 11.54 -2.77 17.21
N GLU A 9 12.18 -3.33 16.19
CA GLU A 9 11.83 -3.10 14.78
C GLU A 9 10.76 -4.06 14.28
N HIS A 10 10.78 -5.34 14.75
CA HIS A 10 9.92 -6.43 14.28
C HIS A 10 9.30 -7.22 15.44
N PRO A 11 8.47 -6.59 16.32
CA PRO A 11 7.96 -7.24 17.52
C PRO A 11 7.10 -8.48 17.24
N LEU A 12 6.23 -8.41 16.22
CA LEU A 12 5.40 -9.56 15.80
C LEU A 12 6.27 -10.72 15.33
N ALA A 13 7.22 -10.44 14.43
CA ALA A 13 8.10 -11.47 13.87
C ALA A 13 8.96 -12.14 14.93
N CYS A 14 9.51 -11.38 15.87
CA CYS A 14 10.31 -11.94 16.98
C CYS A 14 9.48 -12.88 17.86
N ARG A 15 8.24 -12.50 18.21
CA ARG A 15 7.33 -13.36 18.95
C ARG A 15 7.03 -14.65 18.18
N LEU A 16 6.65 -14.55 16.91
CA LEU A 16 6.33 -15.71 16.08
C LEU A 16 7.52 -16.65 15.86
N ALA A 17 8.71 -16.09 15.69
CA ALA A 17 9.94 -16.87 15.54
C ALA A 17 10.31 -17.62 16.83
N ALA A 18 10.07 -17.03 17.99
CA ALA A 18 10.32 -17.69 19.29
C ALA A 18 9.38 -18.87 19.57
N GLU A 19 8.17 -18.81 19.01
CA GLU A 19 7.12 -19.83 19.18
C GLU A 19 7.11 -20.87 18.04
N MET A 20 8.12 -20.92 17.19
CA MET A 20 8.12 -21.76 15.98
C MET A 20 8.28 -23.24 16.31
N PRO A 21 7.32 -24.12 15.96
CA PRO A 21 7.42 -25.54 16.26
C PRO A 21 8.38 -26.28 15.34
N ARG A 22 8.56 -25.82 14.10
CA ARG A 22 9.37 -26.48 13.08
C ARG A 22 10.41 -25.55 12.43
N PRO A 23 11.44 -25.09 13.18
CA PRO A 23 12.40 -24.10 12.68
C PRO A 23 13.20 -24.59 11.46
N LEU A 24 13.39 -25.90 11.28
CA LEU A 24 14.09 -26.45 10.12
C LEU A 24 13.33 -26.28 8.81
N VAL A 25 12.01 -26.37 8.82
CA VAL A 25 11.17 -26.11 7.62
C VAL A 25 11.39 -24.67 7.15
N LEU A 26 11.29 -23.70 8.06
CA LEU A 26 11.54 -22.30 7.73
C LEU A 26 12.98 -22.05 7.26
N PHE A 27 13.96 -22.67 7.93
CA PHE A 27 15.37 -22.55 7.55
C PHE A 27 15.60 -23.00 6.11
N PHE A 28 15.14 -24.22 5.75
CA PHE A 28 15.28 -24.73 4.40
C PHE A 28 14.47 -23.93 3.38
N ALA A 29 13.26 -23.50 3.72
CA ALA A 29 12.46 -22.64 2.85
C ALA A 29 13.19 -21.32 2.55
N THR A 30 13.74 -20.67 3.59
CA THR A 30 14.51 -19.43 3.44
C THR A 30 15.79 -19.63 2.63
N LEU A 31 16.49 -20.76 2.81
CA LEU A 31 17.71 -21.07 2.06
C LEU A 31 17.42 -21.33 0.58
N LEU A 32 16.31 -21.98 0.27
CA LEU A 32 16.02 -22.51 -1.07
C LEU A 32 14.98 -21.71 -1.84
N HIS A 33 14.33 -20.64 -1.27
CA HIS A 33 13.22 -19.95 -1.92
C HIS A 33 13.54 -19.42 -3.33
N ASP A 34 14.77 -19.03 -3.56
CA ASP A 34 15.24 -18.41 -4.80
C ASP A 34 16.12 -19.35 -5.66
N ILE A 35 16.27 -20.62 -5.30
CA ILE A 35 17.15 -21.58 -6.01
C ILE A 35 16.77 -21.75 -7.49
N GLY A 36 15.52 -21.45 -7.86
CA GLY A 36 15.03 -21.51 -9.24
C GLY A 36 15.37 -20.31 -10.12
N LYS A 37 16.02 -19.24 -9.59
CA LYS A 37 16.30 -18.01 -10.36
C LYS A 37 17.36 -18.15 -11.45
N ASP A 38 18.27 -19.10 -11.32
CA ASP A 38 19.42 -19.27 -12.21
C ASP A 38 19.02 -19.58 -13.68
N LEU A 39 17.86 -20.15 -13.92
CA LEU A 39 17.37 -20.56 -15.24
C LEU A 39 16.44 -19.51 -15.90
N GLY A 40 16.44 -18.24 -15.45
CA GLY A 40 15.64 -17.15 -16.01
C GLY A 40 14.31 -16.89 -15.26
N GLY A 41 13.99 -15.61 -15.06
CA GLY A 41 13.09 -15.05 -14.03
C GLY A 41 11.61 -15.46 -13.99
N ARG A 42 11.01 -16.00 -15.05
CA ARG A 42 9.61 -16.45 -14.98
C ARG A 42 9.55 -17.88 -14.47
N HIS A 43 8.60 -18.19 -13.58
CA HIS A 43 8.40 -19.53 -13.00
C HIS A 43 9.56 -20.02 -12.10
N HIS A 44 10.34 -19.10 -11.51
CA HIS A 44 11.37 -19.51 -10.54
C HIS A 44 10.78 -20.15 -9.27
N PRO A 45 9.56 -19.82 -8.76
CA PRO A 45 9.01 -20.52 -7.62
C PRO A 45 8.69 -21.98 -7.90
N GLU A 46 8.11 -22.29 -9.08
CA GLU A 46 7.78 -23.67 -9.48
C GLU A 46 9.05 -24.51 -9.63
N ARG A 47 10.04 -24.00 -10.35
CA ARG A 47 11.34 -24.67 -10.48
C ARG A 47 12.08 -24.80 -9.15
N GLY A 48 12.00 -23.74 -8.34
CA GLY A 48 12.59 -23.74 -6.99
C GLY A 48 12.01 -24.84 -6.11
N ALA A 49 10.69 -25.04 -6.15
CA ALA A 49 10.01 -26.10 -5.43
C ALA A 49 10.48 -27.50 -5.88
N GLU A 50 10.62 -27.72 -7.19
CA GLU A 50 11.14 -29.00 -7.74
C GLU A 50 12.58 -29.25 -7.33
N LEU A 51 13.46 -28.24 -7.47
CA LEU A 51 14.87 -28.34 -7.07
C LEU A 51 15.02 -28.55 -5.55
N SER A 52 14.20 -27.91 -4.76
CA SER A 52 14.19 -28.06 -3.30
C SER A 52 13.94 -29.52 -2.89
N ARG A 53 13.01 -30.21 -3.52
CA ARG A 53 12.75 -31.63 -3.29
C ARG A 53 14.03 -32.46 -3.49
N VAL A 54 14.69 -32.31 -4.64
CA VAL A 54 15.89 -33.06 -4.97
C VAL A 54 17.01 -32.83 -3.94
N VAL A 55 17.19 -31.59 -3.50
CA VAL A 55 18.20 -31.25 -2.48
C VAL A 55 17.86 -31.89 -1.15
N LEU A 56 16.60 -31.76 -0.69
CA LEU A 56 16.17 -32.22 0.62
C LEU A 56 16.12 -33.75 0.72
N GLU A 57 15.74 -34.46 -0.34
CA GLU A 57 15.82 -35.92 -0.42
C GLU A 57 17.27 -36.41 -0.24
N ARG A 58 18.24 -35.75 -0.90
CA ARG A 58 19.68 -36.07 -0.75
C ARG A 58 20.20 -35.80 0.65
N LEU A 59 19.61 -34.83 1.36
CA LEU A 59 19.95 -34.53 2.74
C LEU A 59 19.25 -35.46 3.75
N GLY A 60 18.36 -36.34 3.29
CA GLY A 60 17.61 -37.27 4.14
C GLY A 60 16.55 -36.60 5.01
N VAL A 61 16.01 -35.47 4.55
CA VAL A 61 14.92 -34.77 5.23
C VAL A 61 13.64 -35.59 5.14
N ALA A 62 12.82 -35.57 6.19
CA ALA A 62 11.55 -36.29 6.20
C ALA A 62 10.57 -35.78 5.12
N GLU A 63 9.84 -36.69 4.48
CA GLU A 63 8.92 -36.35 3.38
C GLU A 63 7.90 -35.29 3.77
N SER A 64 7.38 -35.34 5.02
CA SER A 64 6.46 -34.30 5.53
C SER A 64 7.06 -32.89 5.51
N ASP A 65 8.35 -32.76 5.84
CA ASP A 65 9.03 -31.47 5.86
C ASP A 65 9.42 -31.02 4.45
N ILE A 66 9.79 -31.98 3.56
CA ILE A 66 10.04 -31.70 2.14
C ILE A 66 8.81 -31.06 1.49
N VAL A 67 7.62 -31.63 1.71
CA VAL A 67 6.34 -31.12 1.16
C VAL A 67 6.04 -29.71 1.67
N GLU A 68 6.32 -29.41 2.95
CA GLU A 68 6.13 -28.07 3.49
C GLU A 68 7.14 -27.07 2.92
N VAL A 69 8.42 -27.43 2.84
CA VAL A 69 9.44 -26.56 2.24
C VAL A 69 9.12 -26.24 0.78
N GLN A 70 8.73 -27.27 -0.02
CA GLN A 70 8.32 -27.06 -1.39
C GLN A 70 7.13 -26.08 -1.52
N HIS A 71 6.15 -26.23 -0.64
CA HIS A 71 5.01 -25.32 -0.62
C HIS A 71 5.42 -23.87 -0.32
N HIS A 72 6.29 -23.66 0.67
CA HIS A 72 6.79 -22.33 0.99
C HIS A 72 7.63 -21.73 -0.14
N VAL A 73 8.50 -22.52 -0.77
CA VAL A 73 9.26 -22.08 -1.95
C VAL A 73 8.33 -21.71 -3.10
N LEU A 74 7.29 -22.50 -3.37
CA LEU A 74 6.30 -22.20 -4.42
C LEU A 74 5.51 -20.92 -4.12
N LYS A 75 5.19 -20.67 -2.87
CA LYS A 75 4.29 -19.58 -2.44
C LYS A 75 5.02 -18.36 -1.82
N HIS A 76 6.36 -18.32 -1.81
CA HIS A 76 7.12 -17.30 -1.08
C HIS A 76 6.77 -15.85 -1.47
N LEU A 77 6.40 -15.60 -2.73
CA LEU A 77 5.98 -14.27 -3.21
C LEU A 77 4.52 -13.93 -2.88
N ARG A 78 3.71 -14.92 -2.46
CA ARG A 78 2.24 -14.76 -2.37
C ARG A 78 1.85 -13.74 -1.32
N MET A 79 2.42 -13.82 -0.12
CA MET A 79 2.10 -12.92 0.98
C MET A 79 2.47 -11.47 0.64
N TYR A 80 3.66 -11.24 0.09
CA TYR A 80 4.09 -9.92 -0.33
C TYR A 80 3.16 -9.32 -1.40
N HIS A 81 2.78 -10.11 -2.40
CA HIS A 81 1.86 -9.67 -3.45
C HIS A 81 0.49 -9.29 -2.90
N VAL A 82 -0.08 -10.09 -1.99
CA VAL A 82 -1.38 -9.79 -1.40
C VAL A 82 -1.29 -8.55 -0.52
N ALA A 83 -0.31 -8.48 0.38
CA ALA A 83 -0.13 -7.34 1.27
C ALA A 83 0.02 -6.02 0.51
N THR A 84 0.79 -6.02 -0.60
CA THR A 84 1.13 -4.79 -1.31
C THR A 84 0.18 -4.41 -2.45
N ARG A 85 -0.72 -5.33 -2.89
CA ARG A 85 -1.54 -5.11 -4.09
C ARG A 85 -3.02 -5.40 -3.93
N ARG A 86 -3.42 -6.10 -2.85
CA ARG A 86 -4.81 -6.45 -2.64
C ARG A 86 -5.41 -5.69 -1.47
N ASP A 87 -6.69 -5.42 -1.56
CA ASP A 87 -7.44 -4.92 -0.42
C ASP A 87 -7.66 -6.08 0.56
N ILE A 88 -6.96 -6.02 1.69
CA ILE A 88 -7.08 -7.03 2.75
C ILE A 88 -8.40 -6.89 3.54
N ASP A 89 -9.14 -5.80 3.32
CA ASP A 89 -10.46 -5.57 3.88
C ASP A 89 -11.56 -6.28 3.09
N ASP A 90 -11.26 -6.70 1.87
CA ASP A 90 -12.17 -7.51 1.08
C ASP A 90 -12.13 -8.97 1.57
N PRO A 91 -13.27 -9.54 2.02
CA PRO A 91 -13.36 -10.92 2.49
C PRO A 91 -12.84 -11.93 1.47
N GLN A 92 -13.09 -11.70 0.18
CA GLN A 92 -12.64 -12.58 -0.88
C GLN A 92 -11.11 -12.63 -0.95
N THR A 93 -10.43 -11.51 -0.73
CA THR A 93 -8.95 -11.48 -0.67
C THR A 93 -8.40 -12.38 0.41
N LEU A 94 -9.01 -12.33 1.61
CA LEU A 94 -8.59 -13.18 2.74
C LEU A 94 -8.91 -14.65 2.50
N GLU A 95 -10.07 -14.97 1.94
CA GLU A 95 -10.46 -16.34 1.60
C GLU A 95 -9.49 -16.95 0.59
N GLU A 96 -9.19 -16.24 -0.52
CA GLU A 96 -8.24 -16.67 -1.53
C GLU A 96 -6.81 -16.82 -0.96
N PHE A 97 -6.38 -15.90 -0.10
CA PHE A 97 -5.06 -15.95 0.51
C PHE A 97 -4.93 -17.11 1.49
N THR A 98 -5.92 -17.30 2.36
CA THR A 98 -5.89 -18.37 3.38
C THR A 98 -6.06 -19.77 2.80
N ALA A 99 -6.68 -19.89 1.61
CA ALA A 99 -6.70 -21.13 0.85
C ALA A 99 -5.29 -21.52 0.32
N ASP A 100 -4.43 -20.53 0.10
CA ASP A 100 -3.04 -20.75 -0.34
C ASP A 100 -2.08 -21.11 0.80
N VAL A 101 -2.45 -20.90 2.06
CA VAL A 101 -1.59 -21.22 3.22
C VAL A 101 -2.03 -22.51 3.92
N ARG A 102 -1.07 -23.22 4.52
CA ARG A 102 -1.33 -24.49 5.21
C ARG A 102 -1.63 -24.28 6.70
N GLY A 103 -2.78 -23.68 6.98
CA GLY A 103 -3.21 -23.39 8.33
C GLY A 103 -2.35 -22.34 9.05
N ARG A 104 -2.44 -22.26 10.37
CA ARG A 104 -1.76 -21.24 11.17
C ARG A 104 -0.24 -21.38 11.18
N GLU A 105 0.28 -22.60 11.16
CA GLU A 105 1.72 -22.83 11.12
C GLU A 105 2.30 -22.38 9.78
N GLY A 106 1.70 -22.81 8.67
CA GLY A 106 2.11 -22.38 7.34
C GLY A 106 2.01 -20.86 7.13
N LEU A 107 0.99 -20.21 7.71
CA LEU A 107 0.88 -18.75 7.70
C LEU A 107 2.05 -18.08 8.43
N ARG A 108 2.41 -18.59 9.61
CA ARG A 108 3.56 -18.11 10.41
C ARG A 108 4.88 -18.27 9.66
N GLU A 109 5.09 -19.45 9.08
CA GLU A 109 6.29 -19.77 8.30
C GLU A 109 6.38 -18.87 7.07
N LEU A 110 5.29 -18.69 6.32
CA LEU A 110 5.24 -17.82 5.14
C LEU A 110 5.48 -16.34 5.48
N TYR A 111 4.93 -15.85 6.60
CA TYR A 111 5.17 -14.48 7.06
C TYR A 111 6.65 -14.25 7.39
N LEU A 112 7.27 -15.14 8.14
CA LEU A 112 8.68 -15.02 8.52
C LEU A 112 9.62 -15.16 7.33
N LEU A 113 9.32 -16.06 6.40
CA LEU A 113 10.02 -16.19 5.12
C LEU A 113 9.95 -14.91 4.31
N THR A 114 8.73 -14.34 4.14
CA THR A 114 8.52 -13.10 3.38
C THR A 114 9.26 -11.93 4.03
N LEU A 115 9.21 -11.82 5.36
CA LEU A 115 9.93 -10.77 6.08
C LEU A 115 11.44 -10.89 5.86
N ALA A 116 12.00 -12.10 5.96
CA ALA A 116 13.42 -12.37 5.74
C ALA A 116 13.83 -12.02 4.30
N ASP A 117 13.09 -12.49 3.31
CA ASP A 117 13.35 -12.22 1.88
C ASP A 117 13.38 -10.71 1.62
N VAL A 118 12.31 -9.98 1.96
CA VAL A 118 12.24 -8.54 1.71
C VAL A 118 13.35 -7.77 2.45
N THR A 119 13.65 -8.12 3.71
CA THR A 119 14.67 -7.44 4.51
C THR A 119 16.09 -7.62 3.95
N THR A 120 16.37 -8.78 3.36
CA THR A 120 17.72 -9.11 2.87
C THR A 120 17.96 -8.75 1.42
N THR A 121 16.91 -8.39 0.67
CA THR A 121 17.02 -8.04 -0.77
C THR A 121 17.91 -6.81 -1.01
N SER A 122 17.80 -5.76 -0.20
CA SER A 122 18.69 -4.59 -0.21
C SER A 122 18.56 -3.77 1.07
N PRO A 123 19.57 -2.97 1.44
CA PRO A 123 19.45 -2.01 2.54
C PRO A 123 18.24 -1.08 2.35
N GLY A 124 17.34 -1.04 3.31
CA GLY A 124 16.11 -0.22 3.26
C GLY A 124 14.99 -0.76 2.38
N SER A 125 15.09 -2.01 1.89
CA SER A 125 14.00 -2.66 1.15
C SER A 125 12.77 -2.91 2.02
N MET A 126 12.96 -3.23 3.30
CA MET A 126 11.91 -3.30 4.30
C MET A 126 11.68 -1.91 4.90
N THR A 127 10.62 -1.25 4.48
CA THR A 127 10.17 0.00 5.08
C THR A 127 9.18 -0.28 6.22
N SER A 128 9.02 0.66 7.15
CA SER A 128 8.00 0.57 8.22
C SER A 128 6.61 0.33 7.65
N TRP A 129 6.29 0.95 6.53
CA TRP A 129 5.05 0.75 5.80
C TRP A 129 4.89 -0.69 5.26
N LYS A 130 5.90 -1.25 4.57
CA LYS A 130 5.84 -2.63 4.07
C LYS A 130 5.67 -3.63 5.19
N ARG A 131 6.39 -3.43 6.30
CA ARG A 131 6.24 -4.24 7.50
C ARG A 131 4.80 -4.17 8.01
N ARG A 132 4.23 -2.96 8.17
CA ARG A 132 2.83 -2.78 8.62
C ARG A 132 1.85 -3.57 7.77
N MET A 133 1.95 -3.49 6.45
CA MET A 133 1.07 -4.24 5.55
C MET A 133 1.20 -5.77 5.70
N LEU A 134 2.43 -6.28 5.90
CA LEU A 134 2.65 -7.70 6.15
C LEU A 134 2.06 -8.12 7.51
N ASP A 135 2.26 -7.30 8.54
CA ASP A 135 1.72 -7.53 9.89
C ASP A 135 0.18 -7.56 9.86
N GLU A 136 -0.43 -6.60 9.17
CA GLU A 136 -1.90 -6.50 9.00
C GLU A 136 -2.46 -7.72 8.28
N LEU A 137 -1.85 -8.13 7.16
CA LEU A 137 -2.27 -9.33 6.44
C LEU A 137 -2.13 -10.58 7.30
N TYR A 138 -1.00 -10.72 8.04
CA TYR A 138 -0.82 -11.85 8.95
C TYR A 138 -1.93 -11.93 9.99
N VAL A 139 -2.19 -10.83 10.70
CA VAL A 139 -3.21 -10.75 11.77
C VAL A 139 -4.62 -11.01 11.22
N ALA A 140 -4.95 -10.46 10.05
CA ALA A 140 -6.24 -10.68 9.41
C ALA A 140 -6.43 -12.16 9.00
N ALA A 141 -5.40 -12.76 8.38
CA ALA A 141 -5.41 -14.15 7.96
C ALA A 141 -5.44 -15.13 9.17
N GLU A 142 -4.69 -14.85 10.23
CA GLU A 142 -4.69 -15.66 11.46
C GLU A 142 -6.09 -15.72 12.09
N ARG A 143 -6.79 -14.59 12.14
CA ARG A 143 -8.18 -14.51 12.63
C ARG A 143 -9.14 -15.28 11.72
N HIS A 144 -9.01 -15.11 10.41
CA HIS A 144 -9.82 -15.83 9.42
C HIS A 144 -9.67 -17.35 9.60
N LEU A 145 -8.43 -17.86 9.73
CA LEU A 145 -8.13 -19.27 10.00
C LEU A 145 -8.62 -19.75 11.38
N ALA A 146 -8.82 -18.83 12.32
CA ALA A 146 -9.42 -19.12 13.61
C ALA A 146 -10.95 -19.25 13.57
N GLY A 147 -11.60 -19.02 12.42
CA GLY A 147 -13.05 -18.93 12.30
C GLY A 147 -13.64 -17.69 13.00
N ALA A 148 -12.78 -16.76 13.46
CA ALA A 148 -13.25 -15.47 13.97
C ALA A 148 -13.45 -14.53 12.77
N PRO A 149 -14.48 -13.67 12.78
CA PRO A 149 -14.62 -12.65 11.75
C PRO A 149 -13.34 -11.81 11.78
N ALA A 150 -12.59 -11.86 10.68
CA ALA A 150 -11.36 -11.11 10.53
C ALA A 150 -11.63 -9.61 10.74
N ARG A 151 -12.82 -9.18 10.37
CA ARG A 151 -13.39 -7.84 10.47
C ARG A 151 -14.91 -7.96 10.63
N GLY A 152 -15.54 -6.90 11.09
CA GLY A 152 -16.97 -6.83 11.26
C GLY A 152 -17.37 -5.84 12.36
N PRO A 153 -18.66 -5.56 12.51
CA PRO A 153 -19.18 -4.52 13.42
C PRO A 153 -18.65 -4.61 14.86
N ALA A 154 -18.44 -5.83 15.36
CA ALA A 154 -17.91 -6.04 16.72
C ALA A 154 -16.43 -5.61 16.85
N ARG A 155 -15.62 -5.76 15.81
CA ARG A 155 -14.21 -5.33 15.83
C ARG A 155 -14.11 -3.83 15.62
N SER A 156 -14.83 -3.26 14.65
CA SER A 156 -14.85 -1.82 14.46
C SER A 156 -15.34 -1.09 15.71
N GLU A 157 -16.35 -1.64 16.37
CA GLU A 157 -16.83 -1.09 17.64
C GLU A 157 -15.77 -1.18 18.75
N ALA A 158 -15.04 -2.29 18.86
CA ALA A 158 -13.97 -2.42 19.85
C ALA A 158 -12.84 -1.40 19.59
N VAL A 159 -12.44 -1.17 18.34
CA VAL A 159 -11.46 -0.13 17.99
C VAL A 159 -12.02 1.25 18.33
N LYS A 160 -13.27 1.55 18.00
CA LYS A 160 -13.90 2.83 18.35
C LYS A 160 -13.89 3.07 19.86
N GLN A 161 -14.21 2.07 20.69
CA GLN A 161 -14.18 2.19 22.13
C GLN A 161 -12.75 2.43 22.65
N GLU A 162 -11.74 1.75 22.09
CA GLU A 162 -10.35 1.96 22.45
C GLU A 162 -9.90 3.40 22.09
N VAL A 163 -10.26 3.89 20.92
CA VAL A 163 -9.97 5.25 20.45
C VAL A 163 -10.69 6.28 21.33
N LEU A 164 -11.98 6.05 21.66
CA LEU A 164 -12.76 6.93 22.54
C LEU A 164 -12.17 6.99 23.96
N ALA A 165 -11.59 5.89 24.46
CA ALA A 165 -10.92 5.88 25.76
C ALA A 165 -9.62 6.69 25.78
N LEU A 166 -8.98 6.89 24.63
CA LEU A 166 -7.78 7.73 24.49
C LEU A 166 -8.13 9.21 24.35
N TRP A 167 -9.35 9.52 23.93
CA TRP A 167 -9.81 10.90 23.75
C TRP A 167 -10.12 11.55 25.11
N LYS A 168 -9.49 12.69 25.41
CA LYS A 168 -9.59 13.36 26.72
C LYS A 168 -10.38 14.65 26.71
N ASP A 169 -10.71 15.18 25.54
CA ASP A 169 -11.40 16.45 25.40
C ASP A 169 -12.91 16.23 25.24
N GLU A 170 -13.64 16.52 26.31
CA GLU A 170 -15.10 16.36 26.34
C GLU A 170 -15.84 17.40 25.47
N ASP A 171 -15.27 18.60 25.28
CA ASP A 171 -15.89 19.66 24.47
C ASP A 171 -15.95 19.25 23.00
N ASP A 172 -15.01 18.44 22.55
CA ASP A 172 -14.87 17.99 21.17
C ASP A 172 -15.40 16.58 20.92
N ARG A 173 -15.98 15.95 21.93
CA ARG A 173 -16.43 14.57 21.86
C ARG A 173 -17.44 14.31 20.75
N GLY A 174 -18.37 15.21 20.54
CA GLY A 174 -19.39 15.10 19.47
C GLY A 174 -18.80 15.10 18.08
N PHE A 175 -17.77 15.93 17.82
CA PHE A 175 -17.03 15.89 16.56
C PHE A 175 -16.33 14.55 16.39
N PHE A 176 -15.66 14.07 17.43
CA PHE A 176 -14.85 12.87 17.39
C PHE A 176 -15.68 11.59 17.15
N GLU A 177 -16.80 11.45 17.85
CA GLU A 177 -17.74 10.35 17.65
C GLU A 177 -18.31 10.34 16.22
N HIS A 178 -18.67 11.52 15.71
CA HIS A 178 -19.13 11.66 14.33
C HIS A 178 -18.04 11.28 13.34
N PHE A 179 -16.81 11.79 13.51
CA PHE A 179 -15.66 11.47 12.66
C PHE A 179 -15.42 9.96 12.58
N LEU A 180 -15.40 9.26 13.71
CA LEU A 180 -15.24 7.80 13.78
C LEU A 180 -16.37 7.04 13.08
N SER A 181 -17.60 7.54 13.15
CA SER A 181 -18.75 6.89 12.52
C SER A 181 -18.86 7.16 11.03
N ALA A 182 -18.36 8.29 10.55
CA ALA A 182 -18.43 8.70 9.16
C ALA A 182 -17.30 8.10 8.29
N LEU A 183 -16.20 7.67 8.90
CA LEU A 183 -15.12 7.01 8.19
C LEU A 183 -15.43 5.53 7.93
N PRO A 184 -14.97 4.96 6.80
CA PRO A 184 -15.18 3.55 6.49
C PRO A 184 -14.46 2.64 7.49
N GLU A 185 -15.01 1.45 7.76
CA GLU A 185 -14.42 0.48 8.70
C GLU A 185 -12.95 0.16 8.39
N ARG A 186 -12.58 0.11 7.11
CA ARG A 186 -11.19 -0.12 6.69
C ARG A 186 -10.20 0.90 7.30
N TYR A 187 -10.65 2.15 7.52
CA TYR A 187 -9.83 3.17 8.18
C TYR A 187 -9.49 2.79 9.62
N LEU A 188 -10.48 2.26 10.36
CA LEU A 188 -10.31 1.84 11.75
C LEU A 188 -9.37 0.64 11.90
N TYR A 189 -9.30 -0.22 10.87
CA TYR A 189 -8.43 -1.39 10.90
C TYR A 189 -7.01 -1.09 10.44
N ALA A 190 -6.86 -0.12 9.55
CA ALA A 190 -5.58 0.23 8.94
C ALA A 190 -4.73 1.17 9.81
N ASN A 191 -5.28 1.76 10.87
CA ASN A 191 -4.61 2.75 11.69
C ASN A 191 -4.61 2.34 13.18
N ASP A 192 -3.51 2.63 13.87
CA ASP A 192 -3.44 2.45 15.33
C ASP A 192 -4.41 3.43 16.04
N PRO A 193 -5.03 3.05 17.16
CA PRO A 193 -5.92 3.94 17.92
C PRO A 193 -5.33 5.31 18.23
N ARG A 194 -4.04 5.41 18.50
CA ARG A 194 -3.38 6.71 18.73
C ARG A 194 -3.24 7.54 17.45
N GLU A 195 -2.93 6.89 16.33
CA GLU A 195 -2.90 7.54 15.02
C GLU A 195 -4.28 8.08 14.66
N ILE A 196 -5.35 7.33 14.95
CA ILE A 196 -6.74 7.78 14.71
C ILE A 196 -7.06 9.04 15.52
N VAL A 197 -6.62 9.12 16.78
CA VAL A 197 -6.75 10.33 17.59
C VAL A 197 -6.02 11.52 16.98
N ASP A 198 -4.76 11.32 16.53
CA ASP A 198 -3.97 12.38 15.89
C ASP A 198 -4.58 12.85 14.57
N HIS A 199 -5.13 11.92 13.78
CA HIS A 199 -5.87 12.22 12.56
C HIS A 199 -7.13 13.04 12.83
N ALA A 200 -7.93 12.67 13.83
CA ALA A 200 -9.15 13.38 14.18
C ALA A 200 -8.86 14.80 14.70
N LEU A 201 -7.82 14.97 15.54
CA LEU A 201 -7.36 16.28 15.98
C LEU A 201 -6.95 17.14 14.79
N PHE A 202 -6.21 16.57 13.85
CA PHE A 202 -5.80 17.31 12.67
C PHE A 202 -6.98 17.62 11.75
N ALA A 203 -7.89 16.66 11.52
CA ALA A 203 -9.10 16.88 10.72
C ALA A 203 -9.95 18.01 11.29
N LYS A 204 -10.08 18.09 12.62
CA LYS A 204 -10.78 19.19 13.29
C LYS A 204 -10.11 20.55 13.06
N LEU A 205 -8.79 20.64 13.24
CA LEU A 205 -8.04 21.89 13.00
C LEU A 205 -8.07 22.35 11.54
N ALA A 206 -8.25 21.40 10.61
CA ALA A 206 -8.28 21.67 9.19
C ALA A 206 -9.67 22.07 8.65
N GLN A 207 -10.74 22.05 9.46
CA GLN A 207 -12.12 22.28 9.00
C GLN A 207 -12.34 23.62 8.29
N GLU A 208 -11.64 24.66 8.70
CA GLU A 208 -11.81 26.03 8.17
C GLU A 208 -11.01 26.28 6.89
N LYS A 209 -10.14 25.33 6.48
CA LYS A 209 -9.28 25.49 5.32
C LYS A 209 -9.71 24.58 4.16
N PRO A 210 -9.53 25.02 2.90
CA PRO A 210 -9.77 24.15 1.72
C PRO A 210 -8.88 22.92 1.67
N ALA A 211 -7.65 23.06 2.19
CA ALA A 211 -6.70 21.97 2.37
C ALA A 211 -5.73 22.27 3.51
N SER A 212 -5.24 21.23 4.14
CA SER A 212 -4.15 21.29 5.13
C SER A 212 -3.29 20.05 5.03
N ILE A 213 -1.99 20.21 5.28
CA ILE A 213 -1.02 19.11 5.24
C ILE A 213 -0.23 19.07 6.53
N ARG A 214 -0.15 17.90 7.15
CA ARG A 214 0.58 17.66 8.39
C ARG A 214 1.55 16.50 8.28
N VAL A 215 2.71 16.65 8.90
CA VAL A 215 3.64 15.54 9.11
C VAL A 215 3.16 14.70 10.27
N LEU A 216 2.92 13.40 10.05
CA LEU A 216 2.56 12.45 11.10
C LEU A 216 3.82 11.83 11.71
N THR A 217 4.64 11.19 10.89
CA THR A 217 5.87 10.53 11.32
C THR A 217 7.04 10.83 10.40
N LYS A 218 8.26 10.72 10.97
CA LYS A 218 9.52 10.78 10.24
C LYS A 218 10.27 9.49 10.48
N SER A 219 10.63 8.80 9.41
CA SER A 219 11.47 7.60 9.44
C SER A 219 12.43 7.69 8.27
N ASP A 220 13.62 8.29 8.48
CA ASP A 220 14.56 8.59 7.41
C ASP A 220 14.79 7.39 6.48
N PRO A 221 14.70 7.58 5.15
CA PRO A 221 14.47 8.82 4.41
C PRO A 221 12.99 9.14 4.09
N TYR A 222 12.06 8.53 4.79
CA TYR A 222 10.61 8.64 4.54
C TYR A 222 9.93 9.61 5.50
N VAL A 223 8.86 10.22 5.01
CA VAL A 223 7.96 11.07 5.78
C VAL A 223 6.53 10.63 5.50
N GLU A 224 5.75 10.52 6.55
CA GLU A 224 4.32 10.29 6.47
C GLU A 224 3.58 11.61 6.56
N LEU A 225 2.80 11.92 5.54
CA LEU A 225 2.01 13.15 5.43
C LEU A 225 0.53 12.81 5.48
N CYS A 226 -0.21 13.50 6.33
CA CYS A 226 -1.67 13.51 6.30
C CYS A 226 -2.13 14.75 5.56
N VAL A 227 -3.00 14.57 4.57
CA VAL A 227 -3.67 15.62 3.82
C VAL A 227 -5.15 15.59 4.16
N VAL A 228 -5.68 16.72 4.63
CA VAL A 228 -7.12 16.93 4.81
C VAL A 228 -7.54 18.01 3.83
N ALA A 229 -8.54 17.73 2.99
CA ALA A 229 -9.00 18.67 1.98
C ALA A 229 -10.50 18.50 1.70
N ASP A 230 -11.11 19.51 1.07
CA ASP A 230 -12.47 19.39 0.53
C ASP A 230 -12.47 18.31 -0.58
N ASP A 231 -13.26 17.25 -0.40
CA ASP A 231 -13.31 16.14 -1.34
C ASP A 231 -14.00 16.55 -2.64
N ARG A 232 -13.35 16.22 -3.75
CA ARG A 232 -13.83 16.54 -5.10
C ARG A 232 -13.21 15.62 -6.16
N PRO A 233 -13.88 15.48 -7.32
CA PRO A 233 -13.28 14.76 -8.44
C PRO A 233 -11.89 15.31 -8.79
N GLY A 234 -10.89 14.42 -8.88
CA GLY A 234 -9.52 14.79 -9.22
C GLY A 234 -8.64 15.29 -8.06
N LEU A 235 -9.13 15.27 -6.82
CA LEU A 235 -8.33 15.68 -5.68
C LEU A 235 -6.99 14.94 -5.59
N LEU A 236 -6.98 13.61 -5.79
CA LEU A 236 -5.73 12.83 -5.78
C LEU A 236 -4.75 13.32 -6.87
N ALA A 237 -5.24 13.69 -8.05
CA ALA A 237 -4.39 14.26 -9.09
C ALA A 237 -3.84 15.63 -8.67
N MET A 238 -4.62 16.49 -8.01
CA MET A 238 -4.14 17.77 -7.48
C MET A 238 -3.06 17.57 -6.42
N ILE A 239 -3.27 16.68 -5.44
CA ILE A 239 -2.28 16.36 -4.40
C ILE A 239 -0.99 15.84 -5.04
N THR A 240 -1.09 14.89 -5.95
CA THR A 240 0.09 14.28 -6.59
C THR A 240 0.78 15.22 -7.56
N ALA A 241 0.09 16.23 -8.12
CA ALA A 241 0.70 17.33 -8.86
C ALA A 241 1.64 18.16 -7.97
N THR A 242 1.19 18.50 -6.75
CA THR A 242 2.04 19.25 -5.80
C THR A 242 3.26 18.43 -5.38
N PHE A 243 3.10 17.12 -5.15
CA PHE A 243 4.22 16.22 -4.83
C PHE A 243 5.21 16.11 -6.02
N SER A 244 4.71 16.03 -7.25
CA SER A 244 5.55 16.04 -8.45
C SER A 244 6.34 17.35 -8.57
N HIS A 245 5.68 18.50 -8.32
CA HIS A 245 6.33 19.82 -8.31
C HIS A 245 7.47 19.88 -7.29
N ALA A 246 7.20 19.44 -6.08
CA ALA A 246 8.16 19.39 -4.97
C ALA A 246 9.22 18.27 -5.10
N LYS A 247 9.19 17.47 -6.17
CA LYS A 247 10.08 16.31 -6.38
C LYS A 247 9.99 15.25 -5.28
N LEU A 248 8.82 15.12 -4.66
CA LEU A 248 8.51 14.05 -3.73
C LEU A 248 8.08 12.80 -4.48
N LYS A 249 8.63 11.67 -4.08
CA LYS A 249 8.24 10.36 -4.57
C LYS A 249 7.26 9.73 -3.59
N VAL A 250 6.11 9.26 -4.09
CA VAL A 250 5.10 8.58 -3.29
C VAL A 250 5.37 7.08 -3.28
N PHE A 251 5.34 6.47 -2.10
CA PHE A 251 5.53 5.03 -1.89
C PHE A 251 4.26 4.34 -1.42
N SER A 252 3.36 5.07 -0.80
CA SER A 252 2.05 4.59 -0.40
C SER A 252 1.05 5.74 -0.35
N ALA A 253 -0.21 5.41 -0.59
CA ALA A 253 -1.33 6.31 -0.38
C ALA A 253 -2.50 5.52 0.19
N GLN A 254 -3.08 6.04 1.27
CA GLN A 254 -4.37 5.61 1.81
C GLN A 254 -5.34 6.79 1.64
N ILE A 255 -6.47 6.53 1.02
CA ILE A 255 -7.44 7.57 0.64
C ILE A 255 -8.75 7.27 1.32
N TYR A 256 -9.26 8.22 2.07
CA TYR A 256 -10.51 8.12 2.81
C TYR A 256 -11.32 9.39 2.64
N SER A 257 -12.65 9.24 2.63
CA SER A 257 -13.55 10.38 2.64
C SER A 257 -14.53 10.24 3.78
N TRP A 258 -14.90 11.37 4.38
CA TRP A 258 -15.96 11.44 5.38
C TRP A 258 -16.83 12.68 5.15
N THR A 259 -18.10 12.58 5.53
CA THR A 259 -18.99 13.75 5.52
C THR A 259 -19.07 14.33 6.92
N GLY A 260 -18.70 15.59 7.06
CA GLY A 260 -18.74 16.32 8.33
C GLY A 260 -20.16 16.60 8.80
N GLN A 261 -20.31 17.05 10.05
CA GLN A 261 -21.61 17.48 10.61
C GLN A 261 -22.18 18.70 9.87
N ASP A 262 -21.34 19.45 9.20
CA ASP A 262 -21.68 20.60 8.34
C ASP A 262 -22.19 20.17 6.95
N GLY A 263 -22.27 18.85 6.67
CA GLY A 263 -22.69 18.29 5.38
C GLY A 263 -21.62 18.36 4.29
N ARG A 264 -20.41 18.87 4.58
CA ARG A 264 -19.30 18.87 3.61
C ARG A 264 -18.58 17.53 3.61
N THR A 265 -18.32 17.03 2.41
CA THR A 265 -17.45 15.84 2.26
C THR A 265 -16.00 16.28 2.19
N ARG A 266 -15.16 15.65 2.99
CA ARG A 266 -13.73 15.90 3.08
C ARG A 266 -12.95 14.62 2.84
N SER A 267 -11.74 14.77 2.34
CA SER A 267 -10.76 13.70 2.20
C SER A 267 -9.78 13.75 3.39
N LEU A 268 -9.43 12.58 3.89
CA LEU A 268 -8.30 12.34 4.79
C LEU A 268 -7.41 11.32 4.11
N ASP A 269 -6.28 11.80 3.57
CA ASP A 269 -5.38 10.98 2.80
C ASP A 269 -4.03 10.90 3.50
N VAL A 270 -3.51 9.69 3.64
CA VAL A 270 -2.20 9.46 4.27
C VAL A 270 -1.23 8.99 3.20
N PHE A 271 -0.12 9.72 3.06
CA PHE A 271 0.90 9.45 2.05
C PHE A 271 2.25 9.17 2.70
N TRP A 272 2.90 8.10 2.25
CA TRP A 272 4.31 7.87 2.52
C TRP A 272 5.13 8.42 1.36
N VAL A 273 5.94 9.45 1.64
CA VAL A 273 6.72 10.16 0.63
C VAL A 273 8.19 10.19 0.98
N ARG A 274 9.03 10.36 -0.03
CA ARG A 274 10.47 10.61 0.11
C ARG A 274 10.92 11.71 -0.84
N SER A 275 11.75 12.61 -0.34
CA SER A 275 12.58 13.47 -1.21
C SER A 275 13.84 12.70 -1.67
N GLY A 276 14.61 13.26 -2.58
CA GLY A 276 15.96 12.75 -2.88
C GLY A 276 16.99 13.03 -1.79
N GLN A 277 16.58 13.62 -0.66
CA GLN A 277 17.39 14.06 0.48
C GLN A 277 16.84 13.44 1.78
N GLU A 278 17.37 13.86 2.91
CA GLU A 278 16.90 13.44 4.24
C GLU A 278 15.42 13.81 4.48
N ALA A 279 14.77 13.10 5.38
CA ALA A 279 13.36 13.33 5.73
C ALA A 279 13.06 14.79 6.11
N GLU A 280 13.99 15.46 6.81
CA GLU A 280 13.83 16.85 7.23
C GLU A 280 13.65 17.83 6.05
N TYR A 281 14.23 17.52 4.90
CA TYR A 281 14.00 18.32 3.70
C TYR A 281 12.56 18.20 3.20
N ALA A 282 11.97 17.01 3.21
CA ALA A 282 10.56 16.81 2.85
C ALA A 282 9.62 17.58 3.79
N VAL A 283 9.94 17.61 5.10
CA VAL A 283 9.18 18.38 6.09
C VAL A 283 9.17 19.89 5.77
N LYS A 284 10.31 20.43 5.35
CA LYS A 284 10.41 21.86 4.97
C LYS A 284 9.59 22.23 3.74
N LEU A 285 9.22 21.27 2.91
CA LEU A 285 8.40 21.50 1.73
C LEU A 285 6.90 21.63 2.05
N VAL A 286 6.43 21.15 3.21
CA VAL A 286 5.00 21.08 3.57
C VAL A 286 4.26 22.41 3.40
N PRO A 287 4.76 23.58 3.87
CA PRO A 287 4.07 24.86 3.66
C PRO A 287 3.92 25.26 2.18
N GLY A 288 4.84 24.82 1.32
CA GLY A 288 4.75 24.99 -0.13
C GLY A 288 3.68 24.09 -0.75
N LEU A 289 3.67 22.82 -0.36
CA LEU A 289 2.66 21.84 -0.81
C LEU A 289 1.24 22.29 -0.46
N GLU A 290 1.03 22.79 0.78
CA GLU A 290 -0.28 23.29 1.24
C GLU A 290 -0.76 24.46 0.37
N ARG A 291 0.09 25.45 0.13
CA ARG A 291 -0.24 26.61 -0.73
C ARG A 291 -0.56 26.22 -2.16
N ASP A 292 0.24 25.32 -2.76
CA ASP A 292 0.04 24.86 -4.13
C ASP A 292 -1.29 24.08 -4.23
N LEU A 293 -1.60 23.24 -3.24
CA LEU A 293 -2.84 22.48 -3.19
C LEU A 293 -4.06 23.40 -3.01
N GLU A 294 -3.98 24.41 -2.12
CA GLU A 294 -5.04 25.39 -1.96
C GLU A 294 -5.29 26.19 -3.25
N ALA A 295 -4.23 26.55 -3.99
CA ALA A 295 -4.34 27.22 -5.28
C ALA A 295 -5.02 26.34 -6.35
N LEU A 296 -4.69 25.06 -6.38
CA LEU A 296 -5.33 24.08 -7.27
C LEU A 296 -6.81 23.89 -6.93
N ILE A 297 -7.15 23.72 -5.66
CA ILE A 297 -8.52 23.58 -5.17
C ILE A 297 -9.35 24.83 -5.49
N ALA A 298 -8.76 26.02 -5.35
CA ALA A 298 -9.41 27.28 -5.68
C ALA A 298 -9.52 27.54 -7.20
N GLY A 299 -9.00 26.65 -8.06
CA GLY A 299 -8.97 26.84 -9.52
C GLY A 299 -8.04 27.99 -9.98
N LYS A 300 -7.10 28.42 -9.14
CA LYS A 300 -6.13 29.49 -9.41
C LYS A 300 -4.86 28.97 -10.11
N ALA A 301 -4.68 27.66 -10.17
CA ALA A 301 -3.57 27.01 -10.84
C ALA A 301 -4.07 25.79 -11.62
N ASP A 302 -3.36 25.45 -12.70
CA ASP A 302 -3.62 24.25 -13.49
C ASP A 302 -2.77 23.07 -12.98
N PRO A 303 -3.38 21.88 -12.71
CA PRO A 303 -2.64 20.74 -12.19
C PRO A 303 -1.50 20.26 -13.09
N VAL A 304 -1.66 20.37 -14.43
CA VAL A 304 -0.62 19.97 -15.38
C VAL A 304 0.56 20.95 -15.32
N GLU A 305 0.28 22.26 -15.25
CA GLU A 305 1.32 23.28 -15.11
C GLU A 305 2.10 23.09 -13.81
N VAL A 306 1.40 22.85 -12.68
CA VAL A 306 2.04 22.57 -11.39
C VAL A 306 2.90 21.31 -11.48
N ALA A 307 2.36 20.20 -11.96
CA ALA A 307 3.10 18.93 -12.03
C ALA A 307 4.34 18.99 -12.92
N THR A 308 4.31 19.83 -13.99
CA THR A 308 5.38 19.93 -14.99
C THR A 308 6.32 21.11 -14.76
N GLY A 309 5.92 22.13 -14.01
CA GLY A 309 6.63 23.40 -13.82
C GLY A 309 8.05 23.30 -13.22
N ALA A 310 8.37 22.20 -12.55
CA ALA A 310 9.72 21.93 -12.03
C ALA A 310 10.66 21.24 -13.05
N ARG A 311 10.37 21.32 -14.36
CA ARG A 311 11.13 20.63 -15.43
C ARG A 311 12.57 21.13 -15.65
N ALA A 312 12.90 22.33 -15.23
CA ALA A 312 14.24 22.85 -15.40
C ALA A 312 15.20 22.32 -14.32
N GLN A 313 16.11 21.45 -14.72
CA GLN A 313 17.31 21.00 -14.00
C GLN A 313 17.20 19.71 -13.17
N ALA A 314 17.47 18.59 -13.79
CA ALA A 314 18.52 17.64 -13.44
C ALA A 314 18.45 16.43 -14.39
N LYS A 315 19.40 16.30 -15.28
CA LYS A 315 19.71 15.02 -15.93
C LYS A 315 20.21 14.09 -14.83
N TRP A 316 19.34 13.21 -14.35
CA TRP A 316 19.77 12.11 -13.51
C TRP A 316 20.56 11.15 -14.38
N SER A 317 21.75 10.77 -13.95
CA SER A 317 22.48 9.67 -14.58
C SER A 317 21.67 8.41 -14.42
N VAL A 318 21.00 8.00 -15.48
CA VAL A 318 20.24 6.74 -15.54
C VAL A 318 21.26 5.61 -15.48
N ARG A 319 21.32 4.89 -14.36
CA ARG A 319 22.03 3.60 -14.34
C ARG A 319 21.25 2.66 -15.27
N PRO A 320 21.92 1.89 -16.13
CA PRO A 320 21.24 0.90 -16.96
C PRO A 320 20.59 -0.14 -16.06
N THR A 321 19.28 -0.11 -15.99
CA THR A 321 18.45 -1.07 -15.26
C THR A 321 17.75 -1.98 -16.27
N PRO A 322 17.43 -3.23 -15.91
CA PRO A 322 16.65 -4.12 -16.77
C PRO A 322 15.35 -3.45 -17.22
N PRO A 323 14.94 -3.61 -18.49
CA PRO A 323 13.70 -3.01 -18.97
C PRO A 323 12.49 -3.56 -18.21
N VAL A 324 11.67 -2.67 -17.67
CA VAL A 324 10.39 -3.02 -17.05
C VAL A 324 9.31 -2.97 -18.12
N ALA A 325 8.74 -4.12 -18.46
CA ALA A 325 7.61 -4.18 -19.39
C ALA A 325 6.37 -3.54 -18.75
N THR A 326 5.76 -2.57 -19.44
CA THR A 326 4.51 -1.97 -19.01
C THR A 326 3.35 -2.97 -19.17
N LYS A 327 2.56 -3.13 -18.10
CA LYS A 327 1.34 -3.94 -18.08
C LYS A 327 0.25 -3.15 -17.36
N VAL A 328 -0.94 -3.14 -17.94
CA VAL A 328 -2.15 -2.59 -17.33
C VAL A 328 -3.18 -3.71 -17.29
N ASN A 329 -3.58 -4.09 -16.08
CA ASN A 329 -4.62 -5.07 -15.85
C ASN A 329 -5.83 -4.38 -15.22
N VAL A 330 -7.01 -4.65 -15.74
CA VAL A 330 -8.29 -4.16 -15.19
C VAL A 330 -9.11 -5.39 -14.83
N ASP A 331 -9.47 -5.53 -13.57
CA ASP A 331 -10.08 -6.74 -13.04
C ASP A 331 -11.26 -6.39 -12.11
N ASN A 332 -12.37 -7.07 -12.35
CA ASN A 332 -13.60 -6.96 -11.55
C ASN A 332 -13.78 -8.10 -10.53
N ARG A 333 -12.85 -9.08 -10.51
CA ARG A 333 -12.93 -10.23 -9.60
C ARG A 333 -12.12 -10.04 -8.32
N SER A 334 -11.15 -9.14 -8.37
CA SER A 334 -10.20 -8.92 -7.28
C SER A 334 -10.72 -8.08 -6.12
N ALA A 335 -11.93 -7.54 -6.20
CA ALA A 335 -12.60 -6.79 -5.14
C ALA A 335 -14.11 -6.92 -5.27
N SER A 336 -14.82 -6.91 -4.15
CA SER A 336 -16.28 -7.09 -4.13
C SER A 336 -17.02 -5.89 -4.71
N ASN A 337 -16.59 -4.65 -4.42
CA ASN A 337 -17.34 -3.43 -4.72
C ASN A 337 -16.64 -2.46 -5.69
N HIS A 338 -15.40 -2.74 -6.10
CA HIS A 338 -14.62 -1.85 -6.95
C HIS A 338 -14.08 -2.58 -8.18
N THR A 339 -13.85 -1.83 -9.25
CA THR A 339 -12.97 -2.26 -10.33
C THR A 339 -11.52 -2.02 -9.92
N VAL A 340 -10.66 -3.00 -10.08
CA VAL A 340 -9.24 -2.93 -9.71
C VAL A 340 -8.41 -2.68 -10.96
N ILE A 341 -7.61 -1.62 -10.95
CA ILE A 341 -6.65 -1.28 -12.01
C ILE A 341 -5.25 -1.50 -11.46
N GLU A 342 -4.53 -2.48 -12.00
CA GLU A 342 -3.12 -2.71 -11.67
C GLU A 342 -2.25 -2.19 -12.81
N VAL A 343 -1.31 -1.31 -12.48
CA VAL A 343 -0.35 -0.73 -13.41
C VAL A 343 1.05 -1.15 -13.00
N ILE A 344 1.69 -1.98 -13.81
CA ILE A 344 3.10 -2.35 -13.65
C ILE A 344 3.88 -1.63 -14.73
N THR A 345 4.84 -0.80 -14.35
CA THR A 345 5.64 -0.05 -15.32
C THR A 345 6.97 0.40 -14.69
N ARG A 346 7.81 1.08 -15.47
CA ARG A 346 8.98 1.76 -14.94
C ARG A 346 8.56 3.02 -14.19
N ASP A 347 9.28 3.35 -13.10
CA ASP A 347 9.07 4.59 -12.37
C ASP A 347 9.45 5.82 -13.19
N ARG A 348 8.59 6.83 -13.16
CA ARG A 348 8.77 8.11 -13.86
C ARG A 348 8.28 9.24 -12.98
N ARG A 349 8.93 10.36 -13.09
CA ARG A 349 8.49 11.55 -12.39
C ARG A 349 7.06 11.92 -12.77
N GLY A 350 6.23 12.15 -11.77
CA GLY A 350 4.82 12.51 -11.95
C GLY A 350 3.94 11.36 -12.44
N LEU A 351 4.43 10.11 -12.48
CA LEU A 351 3.65 8.97 -12.95
C LEU A 351 2.31 8.87 -12.24
N LEU A 352 2.31 8.96 -10.91
CA LEU A 352 1.08 8.88 -10.11
C LEU A 352 0.09 10.00 -10.44
N PHE A 353 0.58 11.23 -10.66
CA PHE A 353 -0.25 12.34 -11.14
C PHE A 353 -0.92 12.02 -12.49
N TRP A 354 -0.14 11.55 -13.44
CA TRP A 354 -0.68 11.26 -14.77
C TRP A 354 -1.65 10.09 -14.78
N LEU A 355 -1.39 9.05 -13.96
CA LEU A 355 -2.31 7.92 -13.81
C LEU A 355 -3.62 8.36 -13.16
N SER A 356 -3.57 9.06 -12.02
CA SER A 356 -4.77 9.52 -11.31
C SER A 356 -5.58 10.52 -12.14
N SER A 357 -4.91 11.42 -12.87
CA SER A 357 -5.54 12.34 -13.81
C SER A 357 -6.22 11.60 -14.97
N THR A 358 -5.57 10.56 -15.54
CA THR A 358 -6.16 9.75 -16.62
C THR A 358 -7.41 9.00 -16.12
N ILE A 359 -7.36 8.41 -14.94
CA ILE A 359 -8.48 7.70 -14.32
C ILE A 359 -9.67 8.66 -14.11
N GLN A 360 -9.40 9.85 -13.60
CA GLN A 360 -10.43 10.89 -13.42
C GLN A 360 -11.05 11.34 -14.76
N HIS A 361 -10.24 11.56 -15.81
CA HIS A 361 -10.73 12.03 -17.11
C HIS A 361 -11.65 11.04 -17.84
N VAL A 362 -11.66 9.77 -17.43
CA VAL A 362 -12.63 8.79 -17.92
C VAL A 362 -13.86 8.67 -17.02
N GLY A 363 -14.06 9.62 -16.10
CA GLY A 363 -15.22 9.69 -15.21
C GLY A 363 -15.20 8.65 -14.09
N LEU A 364 -14.01 8.29 -13.57
CA LEU A 364 -13.85 7.34 -12.48
C LEU A 364 -13.35 8.03 -11.22
N SER A 365 -13.88 7.60 -10.08
CA SER A 365 -13.43 7.99 -8.75
C SER A 365 -12.49 6.94 -8.17
N ILE A 366 -11.37 7.38 -7.58
CA ILE A 366 -10.42 6.50 -6.89
C ILE A 366 -10.82 6.48 -5.42
N SER A 367 -11.28 5.31 -4.96
CA SER A 367 -11.70 5.10 -3.57
C SER A 367 -10.54 4.66 -2.67
N PHE A 368 -9.52 4.03 -3.26
CA PHE A 368 -8.36 3.52 -2.55
C PHE A 368 -7.22 3.28 -3.55
N ALA A 369 -5.97 3.47 -3.12
CA ALA A 369 -4.81 3.16 -3.94
C ALA A 369 -3.69 2.54 -3.11
N LYS A 370 -3.06 1.52 -3.65
CA LYS A 370 -1.79 0.98 -3.15
C LYS A 370 -0.69 1.33 -4.13
N ILE A 371 0.22 2.18 -3.70
CA ILE A 371 1.34 2.64 -4.50
C ILE A 371 2.58 1.88 -4.05
N ASN A 372 3.22 1.15 -4.93
CA ASN A 372 4.40 0.36 -4.60
C ASN A 372 5.50 0.57 -5.62
N THR A 373 6.58 1.23 -5.19
CA THR A 373 7.76 1.46 -6.01
C THR A 373 8.95 0.67 -5.45
N GLU A 374 9.49 -0.22 -6.27
CA GLU A 374 10.67 -1.04 -5.97
C GLU A 374 11.80 -0.72 -6.96
N GLY A 375 12.78 0.04 -6.50
CA GLY A 375 13.82 0.53 -7.39
C GLY A 375 13.22 1.39 -8.51
N GLU A 376 13.31 0.89 -9.75
CA GLU A 376 12.73 1.51 -10.94
C GLU A 376 11.39 0.88 -11.37
N ARG A 377 10.91 -0.14 -10.68
CA ARG A 377 9.65 -0.81 -10.98
C ARG A 377 8.55 -0.24 -10.10
N VAL A 378 7.46 0.15 -10.73
CA VAL A 378 6.21 0.54 -10.09
C VAL A 378 5.20 -0.59 -10.27
N ALA A 379 4.43 -0.84 -9.22
CA ALA A 379 3.27 -1.72 -9.23
C ALA A 379 2.14 -1.04 -8.44
N ASP A 380 1.46 -0.12 -9.09
CA ASP A 380 0.38 0.68 -8.50
C ASP A 380 -0.95 0.00 -8.75
N VAL A 381 -1.78 -0.02 -7.71
CA VAL A 381 -3.12 -0.59 -7.76
C VAL A 381 -4.13 0.46 -7.32
N PHE A 382 -5.12 0.71 -8.17
CA PHE A 382 -6.21 1.65 -7.91
C PHE A 382 -7.52 0.88 -7.83
N TYR A 383 -8.28 1.17 -6.79
CA TYR A 383 -9.65 0.69 -6.59
C TYR A 383 -10.58 1.82 -6.98
N VAL A 384 -11.30 1.61 -8.08
CA VAL A 384 -12.10 2.67 -8.71
C VAL A 384 -13.57 2.29 -8.79
N SER A 385 -14.41 3.31 -8.79
CA SER A 385 -15.85 3.21 -9.05
C SER A 385 -16.25 4.22 -10.13
N ASP A 386 -17.38 3.95 -10.77
CA ASP A 386 -18.03 4.90 -11.68
C ASP A 386 -18.78 6.00 -10.90
N GLU A 387 -19.46 6.91 -11.62
CA GLU A 387 -20.23 7.99 -11.04
C GLU A 387 -21.40 7.53 -10.16
N ALA A 388 -21.89 6.29 -10.38
CA ALA A 388 -22.94 5.68 -9.57
C ALA A 388 -22.37 4.95 -8.33
N GLY A 389 -21.03 4.93 -8.15
CA GLY A 389 -20.35 4.24 -7.06
C GLY A 389 -20.17 2.73 -7.31
N GLY A 390 -20.46 2.24 -8.53
CA GLY A 390 -20.39 0.84 -8.91
C GLY A 390 -19.12 0.45 -9.67
N LYS A 391 -19.01 -0.86 -9.96
CA LYS A 391 -17.96 -1.39 -10.86
C LYS A 391 -18.20 -1.01 -12.30
N ILE A 392 -17.13 -0.91 -13.07
CA ILE A 392 -17.19 -0.77 -14.54
C ILE A 392 -17.46 -2.16 -15.12
N LEU A 393 -18.67 -2.41 -15.59
CA LEU A 393 -19.05 -3.71 -16.16
C LEU A 393 -18.97 -3.75 -17.69
N ASP A 394 -18.93 -2.59 -18.35
CA ASP A 394 -18.83 -2.46 -19.79
C ASP A 394 -17.40 -2.74 -20.26
N GLU A 395 -17.22 -3.82 -21.04
CA GLU A 395 -15.92 -4.22 -21.56
C GLU A 395 -15.29 -3.18 -22.50
N ALA A 396 -16.11 -2.45 -23.27
CA ALA A 396 -15.62 -1.39 -24.15
C ALA A 396 -15.01 -0.24 -23.32
N ARG A 397 -15.66 0.13 -22.22
CA ARG A 397 -15.15 1.15 -21.29
C ARG A 397 -13.89 0.69 -20.55
N ILE A 398 -13.81 -0.59 -20.20
CA ILE A 398 -12.59 -1.20 -19.62
C ILE A 398 -11.42 -1.11 -20.60
N GLU A 399 -11.64 -1.46 -21.87
CA GLU A 399 -10.60 -1.43 -22.88
C GLU A 399 -10.19 0.01 -23.24
N GLU A 400 -11.12 0.95 -23.29
CA GLU A 400 -10.82 2.37 -23.44
C GLU A 400 -9.94 2.87 -22.28
N LEU A 401 -10.27 2.55 -21.03
CA LEU A 401 -9.50 2.90 -19.86
C LEU A 401 -8.06 2.36 -19.96
N ARG A 402 -7.92 1.07 -20.31
CA ARG A 402 -6.62 0.43 -20.52
C ARG A 402 -5.79 1.15 -21.58
N HIS A 403 -6.40 1.45 -22.72
CA HIS A 403 -5.75 2.18 -23.81
C HIS A 403 -5.30 3.59 -23.40
N ARG A 404 -6.13 4.32 -22.68
CA ARG A 404 -5.79 5.67 -22.19
C ARG A 404 -4.63 5.63 -21.21
N ILE A 405 -4.60 4.68 -20.28
CA ILE A 405 -3.48 4.51 -19.33
C ILE A 405 -2.19 4.16 -20.09
N LEU A 406 -2.22 3.19 -21.01
CA LEU A 406 -1.06 2.85 -21.83
C LEU A 406 -0.56 4.02 -22.67
N GLY A 407 -1.47 4.77 -23.28
CA GLY A 407 -1.15 5.98 -24.04
C GLY A 407 -0.52 7.08 -23.17
N THR A 408 -0.98 7.22 -21.94
CA THR A 408 -0.38 8.17 -20.99
C THR A 408 1.04 7.77 -20.62
N ILE A 409 1.28 6.48 -20.34
CA ILE A 409 2.62 5.98 -20.04
C ILE A 409 3.56 6.14 -21.23
N ALA A 410 3.10 5.82 -22.45
CA ALA A 410 3.89 5.96 -23.67
C ALA A 410 4.30 7.44 -23.94
N ARG A 411 3.42 8.39 -23.65
CA ARG A 411 3.75 9.84 -23.76
C ARG A 411 4.80 10.26 -22.75
N LEU A 412 4.79 9.70 -21.55
CA LEU A 412 5.81 9.95 -20.53
C LEU A 412 7.18 9.38 -20.98
N ASP A 413 7.20 8.27 -21.69
CA ASP A 413 8.43 7.68 -22.24
C ASP A 413 9.01 8.53 -23.38
N ALA A 414 8.16 9.13 -24.22
CA ALA A 414 8.58 9.94 -25.35
C ALA A 414 9.01 11.35 -24.97
N GLY A 415 8.57 11.88 -23.83
CA GLY A 415 8.86 13.24 -23.35
C GLY A 415 9.92 13.33 -22.26
N GLY A 416 10.60 12.21 -21.91
CA GLY A 416 11.65 12.10 -20.87
C GLY A 416 13.05 12.40 -21.39
#